data_0357ebd4280c0ffc85d22f2c93744502
#
_entry.id   0357ebd4280c0ffc85d22f2c93744502
#
_cell.length_a   1.000
_cell.length_b   1.000
_cell.length_c   1.000
_cell.angle_alpha   90.00
_cell.angle_beta   90.00
_cell.angle_gamma   90.00
#
_symmetry.space_group_name_H-M   'P 1'
#
loop_
_entity.id
_entity.type
_entity.pdbx_description
1 polymer ?
#
loop_
_entity_poly.entity_id
_entity_poly.type
_entity_poly.pdbx_seq_one_letter_code
_entity_poly.pdbx_strand_id
1 'polypeptide(L)'
;SEMCIRDRIHTISCDEKPGIQAIATTSDDLRPTEGNGCVYRDYEYKRLGTMSLIAGIDLLTGIAIPVVSETHKSSDFICLLKKLDEMYPEGDVIRIICDNHSAHKSKEVQNYLATKPEGRYVFVFTPKHASWLNLIECFFSKMTKQMLKGIRVKSKQELADRIYQYFDEINKEPVVFHWTYKLDEISEEEANPNMAS
;
A
#
# COMPACT_ATOMS: atom_id res chain seq x y z
N SER A 1 -29.86 12.10 -10.24
CA SER A 1 -29.36 10.80 -10.72
C SER A 1 -27.84 10.79 -10.97
N GLU A 2 -27.19 11.92 -11.25
CA GLU A 2 -25.72 12.01 -11.38
C GLU A 2 -24.99 11.82 -10.03
N MET A 3 -25.59 12.21 -8.92
CA MET A 3 -25.06 11.98 -7.58
C MET A 3 -24.92 10.48 -7.25
N CYS A 4 -25.86 9.64 -7.72
CA CYS A 4 -25.80 8.18 -7.49
C CYS A 4 -24.68 7.44 -8.23
N ILE A 5 -24.12 8.00 -9.31
CA ILE A 5 -23.05 7.36 -10.07
C ILE A 5 -21.69 7.68 -9.44
N ARG A 6 -21.51 8.89 -8.92
CA ARG A 6 -20.28 9.30 -8.22
C ARG A 6 -20.03 8.51 -6.92
N ASP A 7 -21.12 8.15 -6.21
CA ASP A 7 -21.03 7.40 -4.95
C ASP A 7 -20.63 5.92 -5.14
N ARG A 8 -20.54 5.44 -6.40
CA ARG A 8 -20.20 4.05 -6.76
C ARG A 8 -18.81 3.88 -7.34
N ILE A 9 -17.97 4.91 -7.30
CA ILE A 9 -16.60 4.84 -7.81
C ILE A 9 -15.63 5.05 -6.66
N HIS A 10 -14.90 3.99 -6.31
CA HIS A 10 -13.84 4.04 -5.30
C HIS A 10 -12.50 4.23 -6.00
N THR A 11 -11.81 5.32 -5.69
CA THR A 11 -10.53 5.63 -6.34
C THR A 11 -9.40 5.32 -5.36
N ILE A 12 -8.57 4.37 -5.74
CA ILE A 12 -7.48 3.83 -4.92
C ILE A 12 -6.13 4.22 -5.53
N SER A 13 -5.32 4.98 -4.80
CA SER A 13 -3.92 5.18 -5.14
C SER A 13 -3.09 4.02 -4.61
N CYS A 14 -2.35 3.34 -5.47
CA CYS A 14 -1.61 2.13 -5.14
C CYS A 14 -0.14 2.27 -5.50
N ASP A 15 0.73 1.78 -4.61
CA ASP A 15 2.18 1.73 -4.83
C ASP A 15 2.84 0.62 -4.00
N GLU A 16 4.09 0.32 -4.31
CA GLU A 16 4.89 -0.71 -3.67
C GLU A 16 6.05 -0.12 -2.86
N LYS A 17 6.30 -0.70 -1.69
CA LYS A 17 7.50 -0.43 -0.87
C LYS A 17 8.27 -1.73 -0.67
N PRO A 18 9.19 -2.08 -1.58
CA PRO A 18 10.01 -3.26 -1.45
C PRO A 18 11.14 -3.07 -0.43
N GLY A 19 11.75 -4.17 0.00
CA GLY A 19 13.01 -4.16 0.73
C GLY A 19 12.95 -3.63 2.16
N ILE A 20 11.81 -3.74 2.83
CA ILE A 20 11.69 -3.40 4.25
C ILE A 20 12.49 -4.43 5.07
N GLN A 21 13.54 -3.98 5.75
CA GLN A 21 14.46 -4.88 6.44
C GLN A 21 13.92 -5.30 7.81
N ALA A 22 13.90 -6.61 8.05
CA ALA A 22 13.70 -7.17 9.37
C ALA A 22 15.05 -7.26 10.08
N ILE A 23 15.22 -6.50 11.16
CA ILE A 23 16.47 -6.38 11.90
C ILE A 23 16.23 -6.79 13.34
N ALA A 24 17.05 -7.74 13.83
CA ALA A 24 17.08 -8.15 15.22
C ALA A 24 18.33 -7.60 15.91
N THR A 25 18.28 -7.43 17.23
CA THR A 25 19.48 -7.26 18.05
C THR A 25 20.13 -8.62 18.30
N THR A 26 21.46 -8.66 18.46
CA THR A 26 22.20 -9.88 18.77
C THR A 26 22.15 -10.23 20.25
N SER A 27 21.94 -9.21 21.11
CA SER A 27 21.72 -9.38 22.56
C SER A 27 20.58 -8.49 23.04
N ASP A 28 20.04 -8.78 24.22
CA ASP A 28 19.04 -7.94 24.87
C ASP A 28 19.67 -6.60 25.28
N ASP A 29 18.88 -5.52 25.17
CA ASP A 29 19.29 -4.21 25.67
C ASP A 29 19.62 -4.31 27.17
N LEU A 30 20.80 -3.87 27.56
CA LEU A 30 21.17 -3.80 28.97
C LEU A 30 20.33 -2.73 29.68
N ARG A 31 19.58 -3.17 30.70
CA ARG A 31 18.78 -2.24 31.52
C ARG A 31 19.68 -1.26 32.26
N PRO A 32 19.24 -0.02 32.51
CA PRO A 32 19.96 0.89 33.39
C PRO A 32 20.19 0.24 34.75
N THR A 33 21.44 0.25 35.20
CA THR A 33 21.78 -0.17 36.59
C THR A 33 21.88 1.06 37.49
N GLU A 34 21.69 0.88 38.81
CA GLU A 34 21.88 1.98 39.76
C GLU A 34 23.28 2.60 39.60
N GLY A 35 23.32 3.88 39.23
CA GLY A 35 24.54 4.65 38.92
C GLY A 35 24.82 4.89 37.47
N ASN A 36 24.17 4.23 36.53
CA ASN A 36 24.34 4.45 35.10
C ASN A 36 22.95 4.56 34.41
N GLY A 37 22.47 5.78 34.23
CA GLY A 37 21.16 6.07 33.64
C GLY A 37 21.08 5.87 32.12
N CYS A 38 22.13 5.34 31.48
CA CYS A 38 22.17 5.13 30.05
C CYS A 38 21.76 3.70 29.69
N VAL A 39 20.83 3.56 28.76
CA VAL A 39 20.53 2.28 28.10
C VAL A 39 21.63 2.03 27.06
N TYR A 40 22.49 1.07 27.29
CA TYR A 40 23.44 0.61 26.28
C TYR A 40 22.70 -0.27 25.28
N ARG A 41 22.45 0.27 24.08
CA ARG A 41 21.97 -0.51 22.95
C ARG A 41 23.13 -1.26 22.34
N ASP A 42 22.92 -2.56 22.12
CA ASP A 42 23.84 -3.31 21.30
C ASP A 42 23.83 -2.77 19.88
N TYR A 43 24.99 -2.34 19.38
CA TYR A 43 25.17 -1.88 18.01
C TYR A 43 25.28 -3.02 17.01
N GLU A 44 25.45 -4.24 17.47
CA GLU A 44 25.44 -5.41 16.62
C GLU A 44 23.98 -5.79 16.30
N TYR A 45 23.68 -5.93 15.02
CA TYR A 45 22.37 -6.31 14.52
C TYR A 45 22.46 -7.46 13.54
N LYS A 46 21.48 -8.34 13.60
CA LYS A 46 21.29 -9.45 12.67
C LYS A 46 20.20 -9.12 11.67
N ARG A 47 20.49 -9.23 10.38
CA ARG A 47 19.47 -9.12 9.34
C ARG A 47 18.74 -10.46 9.21
N LEU A 48 17.41 -10.43 9.34
CA LEU A 48 16.54 -11.60 9.23
C LEU A 48 15.98 -11.78 7.82
N GLY A 49 16.21 -10.79 6.94
CA GLY A 49 15.70 -10.74 5.59
C GLY A 49 14.88 -9.50 5.34
N THR A 50 14.17 -9.48 4.23
CA THR A 50 13.34 -8.36 3.80
C THR A 50 11.88 -8.78 3.61
N MET A 51 10.99 -7.81 3.78
CA MET A 51 9.58 -7.90 3.41
C MET A 51 9.25 -6.83 2.38
N SER A 52 8.21 -7.06 1.61
CA SER A 52 7.64 -6.10 0.67
C SER A 52 6.24 -5.73 1.12
N LEU A 53 5.89 -4.48 0.94
CA LEU A 53 4.55 -3.96 1.19
C LEU A 53 4.00 -3.42 -0.11
N ILE A 54 2.81 -3.87 -0.51
CA ILE A 54 1.98 -3.16 -1.47
C ILE A 54 0.80 -2.57 -0.71
N ALA A 55 0.46 -1.32 -0.96
CA ALA A 55 -0.66 -0.68 -0.29
C ALA A 55 -1.49 0.14 -1.26
N GLY A 56 -2.80 0.18 -1.00
CA GLY A 56 -3.74 1.08 -1.63
C GLY A 56 -4.31 2.06 -0.61
N ILE A 57 -4.53 3.31 -1.01
CA ILE A 57 -5.24 4.31 -0.19
C ILE A 57 -6.47 4.74 -0.95
N ASP A 58 -7.64 4.58 -0.33
CA ASP A 58 -8.88 5.15 -0.84
C ASP A 58 -8.82 6.67 -0.69
N LEU A 59 -8.86 7.36 -1.82
CA LEU A 59 -8.71 8.82 -1.86
C LEU A 59 -9.91 9.58 -1.28
N LEU A 60 -11.06 8.93 -1.21
CA LEU A 60 -12.26 9.51 -0.66
C LEU A 60 -12.36 9.35 0.86
N THR A 61 -12.02 8.17 1.37
CA THR A 61 -12.16 7.85 2.79
C THR A 61 -10.85 7.97 3.58
N GLY A 62 -9.70 7.95 2.89
CA GLY A 62 -8.38 7.91 3.51
C GLY A 62 -8.00 6.54 4.09
N ILE A 63 -8.83 5.51 3.90
CA ILE A 63 -8.55 4.16 4.38
C ILE A 63 -7.39 3.57 3.57
N ALA A 64 -6.42 3.02 4.27
CA ALA A 64 -5.25 2.38 3.69
C ALA A 64 -5.34 0.86 3.82
N ILE A 65 -5.07 0.15 2.73
CA ILE A 65 -5.21 -1.31 2.60
C ILE A 65 -3.84 -1.92 2.33
N PRO A 66 -3.22 -2.65 3.28
CA PRO A 66 -1.91 -3.26 3.10
C PRO A 66 -1.97 -4.70 2.63
N VAL A 67 -0.96 -5.10 1.87
CA VAL A 67 -0.55 -6.49 1.64
C VAL A 67 0.94 -6.59 1.90
N VAL A 68 1.34 -7.37 2.90
CA VAL A 68 2.73 -7.61 3.26
C VAL A 68 3.12 -9.02 2.81
N SER A 69 4.24 -9.14 2.11
CA SER A 69 4.74 -10.43 1.61
C SER A 69 6.27 -10.46 1.64
N GLU A 70 6.85 -11.64 1.42
CA GLU A 70 8.29 -11.79 1.24
C GLU A 70 8.75 -11.47 -0.19
N THR A 71 7.80 -11.31 -1.10
CA THR A 71 8.01 -11.07 -2.52
C THR A 71 7.31 -9.79 -2.95
N HIS A 72 7.51 -9.39 -4.19
CA HIS A 72 6.75 -8.33 -4.87
C HIS A 72 6.35 -8.85 -6.26
N LYS A 73 5.47 -9.86 -6.27
CA LYS A 73 5.00 -10.53 -7.48
C LYS A 73 3.58 -10.10 -7.81
N SER A 74 3.15 -10.46 -9.00
CA SER A 74 1.75 -10.31 -9.46
C SER A 74 0.73 -10.90 -8.48
N SER A 75 1.10 -12.00 -7.78
CA SER A 75 0.26 -12.61 -6.75
C SER A 75 -0.05 -11.67 -5.58
N ASP A 76 0.90 -10.81 -5.20
CA ASP A 76 0.73 -9.87 -4.10
C ASP A 76 -0.23 -8.74 -4.52
N PHE A 77 -0.13 -8.30 -5.76
CA PHE A 77 -1.09 -7.36 -6.34
C PHE A 77 -2.50 -7.95 -6.44
N ILE A 78 -2.63 -9.22 -6.85
CA ILE A 78 -3.91 -9.93 -6.85
C ILE A 78 -4.49 -10.03 -5.43
N CYS A 79 -3.65 -10.22 -4.40
CA CYS A 79 -4.11 -10.19 -3.01
C CYS A 79 -4.69 -8.82 -2.62
N LEU A 80 -4.10 -7.72 -3.09
CA LEU A 80 -4.66 -6.38 -2.90
C LEU A 80 -6.02 -6.25 -3.60
N LEU A 81 -6.12 -6.69 -4.86
CA LEU A 81 -7.39 -6.65 -5.60
C LEU A 81 -8.49 -7.45 -4.89
N LYS A 82 -8.17 -8.63 -4.33
CA LYS A 82 -9.12 -9.43 -3.56
C LYS A 82 -9.62 -8.70 -2.31
N LYS A 83 -8.73 -8.04 -1.57
CA LYS A 83 -9.13 -7.24 -0.41
C LYS A 83 -10.04 -6.08 -0.80
N LEU A 84 -9.79 -5.44 -1.94
CA LEU A 84 -10.66 -4.39 -2.47
C LEU A 84 -12.04 -4.95 -2.87
N ASP A 85 -12.08 -6.12 -3.47
CA ASP A 85 -13.34 -6.79 -3.82
C ASP A 85 -14.19 -7.11 -2.58
N GLU A 86 -13.55 -7.54 -1.50
CA GLU A 86 -14.24 -7.83 -0.23
C GLU A 86 -14.72 -6.56 0.47
N MET A 87 -14.01 -5.46 0.29
CA MET A 87 -14.32 -4.18 0.96
C MET A 87 -15.45 -3.42 0.28
N TYR A 88 -15.54 -3.46 -1.05
CA TYR A 88 -16.49 -2.65 -1.81
C TYR A 88 -17.58 -3.51 -2.46
N PRO A 89 -18.85 -3.01 -2.50
CA PRO A 89 -19.96 -3.73 -3.13
C PRO A 89 -19.67 -4.16 -4.57
N GLU A 90 -20.21 -5.31 -4.99
CA GLU A 90 -19.96 -5.86 -6.34
C GLU A 90 -20.40 -4.94 -7.48
N GLY A 91 -21.43 -4.12 -7.25
CA GLY A 91 -21.96 -3.18 -8.25
C GLY A 91 -21.15 -1.89 -8.40
N ASP A 92 -20.14 -1.67 -7.56
CA ASP A 92 -19.34 -0.46 -7.56
C ASP A 92 -18.10 -0.62 -8.45
N VAL A 93 -17.59 0.49 -8.94
CA VAL A 93 -16.37 0.56 -9.76
C VAL A 93 -15.17 0.83 -8.85
N ILE A 94 -14.10 0.05 -9.01
CA ILE A 94 -12.82 0.28 -8.34
C ILE A 94 -11.84 0.85 -9.36
N ARG A 95 -11.54 2.13 -9.22
CA ARG A 95 -10.53 2.82 -10.04
C ARG A 95 -9.19 2.75 -9.33
N ILE A 96 -8.20 2.15 -9.97
CA ILE A 96 -6.85 1.99 -9.41
C ILE A 96 -5.89 2.90 -10.14
N ILE A 97 -5.29 3.83 -9.41
CA ILE A 97 -4.22 4.69 -9.88
C ILE A 97 -2.90 4.06 -9.43
N CYS A 98 -2.08 3.63 -10.36
CA CYS A 98 -0.78 3.02 -10.10
C CYS A 98 0.23 3.41 -11.15
N ASP A 99 1.51 3.10 -10.88
CA ASP A 99 2.54 3.23 -11.89
C ASP A 99 2.42 2.14 -12.97
N ASN A 100 3.10 2.35 -14.09
CA ASN A 100 3.07 1.42 -15.22
C ASN A 100 4.03 0.23 -15.01
N HIS A 101 4.02 -0.38 -13.81
CA HIS A 101 4.88 -1.52 -13.52
C HIS A 101 4.38 -2.79 -14.23
N SER A 102 5.32 -3.62 -14.71
CA SER A 102 4.99 -4.84 -15.48
C SER A 102 4.18 -5.88 -14.67
N ALA A 103 4.34 -5.91 -13.35
CA ALA A 103 3.57 -6.80 -12.47
C ALA A 103 2.06 -6.52 -12.53
N HIS A 104 1.66 -5.25 -12.69
CA HIS A 104 0.25 -4.85 -12.79
C HIS A 104 -0.40 -5.26 -14.11
N LYS A 105 0.40 -5.53 -15.15
CA LYS A 105 -0.04 -5.95 -16.48
C LYS A 105 0.23 -7.43 -16.77
N SER A 106 0.62 -8.20 -15.77
CA SER A 106 0.96 -9.60 -15.95
C SER A 106 -0.23 -10.43 -16.38
N LYS A 107 0.05 -11.58 -17.06
CA LYS A 107 -1.00 -12.52 -17.48
C LYS A 107 -1.84 -13.04 -16.31
N GLU A 108 -1.24 -13.21 -15.14
CA GLU A 108 -1.93 -13.65 -13.92
C GLU A 108 -2.97 -12.62 -13.46
N VAL A 109 -2.60 -11.32 -13.46
CA VAL A 109 -3.52 -10.22 -13.14
C VAL A 109 -4.64 -10.16 -14.16
N GLN A 110 -4.33 -10.25 -15.46
CA GLN A 110 -5.36 -10.25 -16.52
C GLN A 110 -6.34 -11.42 -16.37
N ASN A 111 -5.84 -12.61 -16.05
CA ASN A 111 -6.69 -13.79 -15.80
C ASN A 111 -7.61 -13.55 -14.59
N TYR A 112 -7.09 -12.95 -13.51
CA TYR A 112 -7.91 -12.61 -12.35
C TYR A 112 -9.00 -11.60 -12.71
N LEU A 113 -8.64 -10.53 -13.41
CA LEU A 113 -9.59 -9.48 -13.84
C LEU A 113 -10.68 -10.03 -14.76
N ALA A 114 -10.35 -10.99 -15.63
CA ALA A 114 -11.32 -11.66 -16.51
C ALA A 114 -12.40 -12.47 -15.73
N THR A 115 -12.16 -12.79 -14.46
CA THR A 115 -13.17 -13.43 -13.59
C THR A 115 -14.16 -12.46 -12.98
N LYS A 116 -13.96 -11.15 -13.16
CA LYS A 116 -14.79 -10.09 -12.55
C LYS A 116 -15.78 -9.53 -13.55
N PRO A 117 -16.88 -8.94 -13.09
CA PRO A 117 -17.81 -8.23 -13.96
C PRO A 117 -17.11 -7.16 -14.78
N GLU A 118 -17.54 -6.99 -16.02
CA GLU A 118 -17.04 -5.94 -16.89
C GLU A 118 -17.23 -4.56 -16.24
N GLY A 119 -16.19 -3.73 -16.28
CA GLY A 119 -16.19 -2.41 -15.66
C GLY A 119 -15.96 -2.38 -14.15
N ARG A 120 -15.78 -3.55 -13.48
CA ARG A 120 -15.48 -3.59 -12.04
C ARG A 120 -14.17 -2.86 -11.71
N TYR A 121 -13.15 -3.04 -12.53
CA TYR A 121 -11.85 -2.40 -12.37
C TYR A 121 -11.52 -1.46 -13.51
N VAL A 122 -11.10 -0.25 -13.17
CA VAL A 122 -10.58 0.75 -14.12
C VAL A 122 -9.17 1.13 -13.68
N PHE A 123 -8.19 0.86 -14.55
CA PHE A 123 -6.79 1.19 -14.26
C PHE A 123 -6.42 2.52 -14.89
N VAL A 124 -5.83 3.40 -14.10
CA VAL A 124 -5.22 4.65 -14.53
C VAL A 124 -3.72 4.55 -14.30
N PHE A 125 -2.98 4.35 -15.37
CA PHE A 125 -1.52 4.28 -15.31
C PHE A 125 -0.94 5.68 -15.43
N THR A 126 -0.22 6.11 -14.41
CA THR A 126 0.38 7.43 -14.37
C THR A 126 1.86 7.36 -14.74
N PRO A 127 2.41 8.39 -15.40
CA PRO A 127 3.85 8.51 -15.56
C PRO A 127 4.50 8.64 -14.16
N LYS A 128 5.73 8.15 -14.04
CA LYS A 128 6.52 8.32 -12.81
C LYS A 128 6.52 9.79 -12.40
N HIS A 129 6.30 10.05 -11.12
CA HIS A 129 6.20 11.40 -10.52
C HIS A 129 4.88 12.16 -10.77
N ALA A 130 3.80 11.48 -11.13
CA ALA A 130 2.49 12.12 -11.12
C ALA A 130 2.05 12.46 -9.69
N SER A 131 1.39 13.59 -9.51
CA SER A 131 0.97 14.11 -8.18
C SER A 131 0.07 13.15 -7.40
N TRP A 132 -0.63 12.26 -8.09
CA TRP A 132 -1.50 11.23 -7.51
C TRP A 132 -0.75 10.10 -6.80
N LEU A 133 0.48 9.77 -7.26
CA LEU A 133 1.35 8.81 -6.60
C LEU A 133 2.03 9.42 -5.37
N ASN A 134 2.18 10.74 -5.33
CA ASN A 134 2.83 11.42 -4.20
C ASN A 134 2.14 11.17 -2.86
N LEU A 135 0.84 10.83 -2.86
CA LEU A 135 0.13 10.53 -1.61
C LEU A 135 0.59 9.25 -0.97
N ILE A 136 0.61 8.17 -1.74
CA ILE A 136 1.07 6.89 -1.22
C ILE A 136 2.56 6.94 -0.89
N GLU A 137 3.36 7.69 -1.65
CA GLU A 137 4.77 7.94 -1.36
C GLU A 137 4.93 8.73 -0.06
N CYS A 138 4.14 9.80 0.16
CA CYS A 138 4.12 10.55 1.41
C CYS A 138 3.70 9.68 2.60
N PHE A 139 2.71 8.82 2.40
CA PHE A 139 2.27 7.85 3.38
C PHE A 139 3.40 6.89 3.77
N PHE A 140 4.09 6.29 2.80
CA PHE A 140 5.24 5.42 3.04
C PHE A 140 6.40 6.16 3.74
N SER A 141 6.61 7.42 3.42
CA SER A 141 7.62 8.25 4.09
C SER A 141 7.26 8.48 5.56
N LYS A 142 5.98 8.76 5.85
CA LYS A 142 5.46 8.92 7.22
C LYS A 142 5.60 7.61 8.01
N MET A 143 5.17 6.49 7.44
CA MET A 143 5.29 5.16 8.05
C MET A 143 6.75 4.83 8.35
N THR A 144 7.67 5.12 7.42
CA THR A 144 9.09 4.89 7.63
C THR A 144 9.63 5.66 8.83
N LYS A 145 9.25 6.94 8.97
CA LYS A 145 9.68 7.79 10.08
C LYS A 145 9.08 7.37 11.43
N GLN A 146 7.81 6.98 11.42
CA GLN A 146 7.04 6.70 12.64
C GLN A 146 7.28 5.28 13.18
N MET A 147 7.44 4.31 12.29
CA MET A 147 7.42 2.89 12.66
C MET A 147 8.67 2.13 12.22
N LEU A 148 9.13 2.30 10.98
CA LEU A 148 10.23 1.48 10.45
C LEU A 148 11.61 1.96 10.90
N LYS A 149 11.79 3.26 11.14
CA LYS A 149 13.09 3.82 11.54
C LYS A 149 13.49 3.28 12.91
N GLY A 150 14.57 2.49 12.91
CA GLY A 150 15.11 1.90 14.15
C GLY A 150 14.30 0.72 14.70
N ILE A 151 13.35 0.18 13.92
CA ILE A 151 12.58 -1.00 14.33
C ILE A 151 13.51 -2.20 14.62
N ARG A 152 13.18 -2.93 15.67
CA ARG A 152 13.82 -4.21 16.00
C ARG A 152 12.72 -5.26 16.13
N VAL A 153 12.93 -6.41 15.49
CA VAL A 153 11.97 -7.51 15.43
C VAL A 153 12.70 -8.84 15.61
N LYS A 154 12.01 -9.84 16.12
CA LYS A 154 12.55 -11.18 16.34
C LYS A 154 12.42 -12.07 15.10
N SER A 155 11.52 -11.71 14.18
CA SER A 155 11.26 -12.46 12.95
C SER A 155 10.69 -11.55 11.85
N LYS A 156 10.68 -12.04 10.61
CA LYS A 156 9.96 -11.38 9.50
C LYS A 156 8.46 -11.32 9.75
N GLN A 157 7.90 -12.36 10.39
CA GLN A 157 6.49 -12.39 10.75
C GLN A 157 6.13 -11.27 11.72
N GLU A 158 6.94 -11.03 12.74
CA GLU A 158 6.73 -9.91 13.66
C GLU A 158 6.77 -8.56 12.94
N LEU A 159 7.66 -8.39 11.96
CA LEU A 159 7.67 -7.18 11.14
C LEU A 159 6.36 -7.00 10.37
N ALA A 160 5.87 -8.08 9.74
CA ALA A 160 4.59 -8.06 9.04
C ALA A 160 3.43 -7.71 9.97
N ASP A 161 3.37 -8.34 11.15
CA ASP A 161 2.32 -8.09 12.15
C ASP A 161 2.31 -6.62 12.62
N ARG A 162 3.50 -6.05 12.84
CA ARG A 162 3.62 -4.63 13.22
C ARG A 162 3.22 -3.68 12.10
N ILE A 163 3.49 -4.04 10.84
CA ILE A 163 3.01 -3.27 9.69
C ILE A 163 1.48 -3.31 9.66
N TYR A 164 0.86 -4.48 9.77
CA TYR A 164 -0.60 -4.59 9.80
C TYR A 164 -1.21 -3.80 10.96
N GLN A 165 -0.64 -3.91 12.17
CA GLN A 165 -1.08 -3.15 13.34
C GLN A 165 -1.01 -1.63 13.09
N TYR A 166 0.06 -1.14 12.46
CA TYR A 166 0.19 0.28 12.11
C TYR A 166 -0.95 0.72 11.18
N PHE A 167 -1.29 -0.08 10.16
CA PHE A 167 -2.41 0.22 9.27
C PHE A 167 -3.75 0.20 10.00
N ASP A 168 -3.96 -0.75 10.92
CA ASP A 168 -5.17 -0.79 11.74
C ASP A 168 -5.30 0.44 12.63
N GLU A 169 -4.19 0.93 13.19
CA GLU A 169 -4.18 2.13 14.03
C GLU A 169 -4.53 3.39 13.23
N ILE A 170 -3.91 3.60 12.05
CA ILE A 170 -4.22 4.77 11.22
C ILE A 170 -5.61 4.73 10.61
N ASN A 171 -6.15 3.55 10.34
CA ASN A 171 -7.50 3.38 9.82
C ASN A 171 -8.61 3.63 10.85
N LYS A 172 -8.28 3.76 12.15
CA LYS A 172 -9.25 4.20 13.17
C LYS A 172 -9.63 5.66 13.00
N GLU A 173 -8.67 6.49 12.56
CA GLU A 173 -8.86 7.91 12.26
C GLU A 173 -8.21 8.23 10.91
N PRO A 174 -8.82 7.78 9.81
CA PRO A 174 -8.23 7.95 8.49
C PRO A 174 -8.16 9.43 8.11
N VAL A 175 -7.04 9.84 7.53
CA VAL A 175 -6.85 11.20 7.05
C VAL A 175 -7.47 11.33 5.67
N VAL A 176 -8.59 12.03 5.60
CA VAL A 176 -9.23 12.38 4.32
C VAL A 176 -8.43 13.50 3.66
N PHE A 177 -7.95 13.26 2.45
CA PHE A 177 -7.21 14.24 1.68
C PHE A 177 -8.18 15.14 0.91
N HIS A 178 -8.11 16.45 1.17
CA HIS A 178 -8.84 17.44 0.37
C HIS A 178 -8.04 17.75 -0.89
N TRP A 179 -8.57 17.33 -2.04
CA TRP A 179 -7.96 17.55 -3.33
C TRP A 179 -8.31 18.94 -3.88
N THR A 180 -7.30 19.66 -4.33
CA THR A 180 -7.46 20.89 -5.12
C THR A 180 -7.75 20.60 -6.59
N TYR A 181 -7.50 19.36 -7.05
CA TYR A 181 -7.77 18.92 -8.41
C TYR A 181 -9.07 18.12 -8.47
N LYS A 182 -9.91 18.42 -9.45
CA LYS A 182 -11.13 17.67 -9.71
C LYS A 182 -10.75 16.29 -10.23
N LEU A 183 -11.16 15.23 -9.55
CA LEU A 183 -11.03 13.84 -10.00
C LEU A 183 -11.73 13.59 -11.34
N ASP A 184 -12.62 14.50 -11.73
CA ASP A 184 -13.41 14.46 -12.96
C ASP A 184 -12.63 14.83 -14.23
N GLU A 185 -11.42 15.43 -14.09
CA GLU A 185 -10.56 15.84 -15.21
C GLU A 185 -9.59 14.72 -15.65
N ILE A 186 -9.63 13.56 -15.02
CA ILE A 186 -8.96 12.37 -15.56
C ILE A 186 -9.86 11.87 -16.70
N SER A 187 -9.63 12.42 -17.89
CA SER A 187 -10.36 12.02 -19.08
C SER A 187 -10.18 10.53 -19.36
N GLU A 188 -11.23 9.86 -19.81
CA GLU A 188 -11.22 8.45 -20.22
C GLU A 188 -10.16 8.17 -21.32
N GLU A 189 -9.64 9.20 -21.99
CA GLU A 189 -8.56 9.13 -22.98
C GLU A 189 -7.19 8.75 -22.39
N GLU A 190 -6.91 9.06 -21.11
CA GLU A 190 -5.70 8.59 -20.43
C GLU A 190 -5.84 7.16 -19.87
N ALA A 191 -7.06 6.65 -19.81
CA ALA A 191 -7.35 5.32 -19.24
C ALA A 191 -7.04 4.16 -20.20
N ASN A 192 -6.75 4.37 -21.48
CA ASN A 192 -6.54 3.26 -22.42
C ASN A 192 -5.68 3.54 -23.64
N PRO A 193 -4.36 3.69 -23.55
CA PRO A 193 -3.54 3.76 -24.74
C PRO A 193 -3.06 2.41 -25.29
N ASN A 194 -3.46 1.23 -24.84
CA ASN A 194 -3.07 -0.03 -25.50
C ASN A 194 -3.71 -1.28 -24.85
N MET A 195 -4.99 -1.47 -25.08
CA MET A 195 -5.60 -2.80 -25.07
C MET A 195 -5.93 -3.31 -26.48
N ALA A 196 -5.36 -2.70 -27.54
CA ALA A 196 -5.49 -3.16 -28.93
C ALA A 196 -4.11 -3.49 -29.47
N SER A 197 -3.73 -4.74 -29.38
CA SER A 197 -2.99 -5.63 -30.30
C SER A 197 -2.29 -6.77 -29.55
#